data_383cd34c7bc8cff9966f036ba5e52402
#
_entry.id   383cd34c7bc8cff9966f036ba5e52402
#
_cell.length_a   1.000
_cell.length_b   1.000
_cell.length_c   1.000
_cell.angle_alpha   90.00
_cell.angle_beta   90.00
_cell.angle_gamma   90.00
#
_symmetry.space_group_name_H-M   'P 1'
#
loop_
_entity.id
_entity.type
_entity.pdbx_description
1 polymer ?
#
loop_
_entity_poly.entity_id
_entity_poly.type
_entity_poly.pdbx_seq_one_letter_code
_entity_poly.pdbx_strand_id
1 'polypeptide(L)'
;MSAVKKSIVSTLRYFGYDIVRYKNIGNSISRLKKDDMFSDSSGNRYERLVGYRDLVVPSWREMFLPQPVTLPKKLDVGSAVKQVAELNNYLQIFGYGIAGKDVLEVGCHDGRNSYAMAKSGANHVDAIDIPMYGVLQKEDGEPDVRSVERQSQYLHQVRMLSAKAFGDDSLVSTVSFSDLDATDLDKKNAYDLIVSWETLEHITNPRKAIANMFKALRPNGMCFHEYNSFFSLNGGHSLCTLDFPYGHARLTATDFERYIQKCRPQEVGVATNFYHHCLNRMTIKDLKDACNDTGFDVLALCAWQDESNLAVIDHTIMEQCKKLKANITIEDLISPRIWILMQKPKGPP
;
A
#
# COMPACT_ATOMS: atom_id res chain seq x y z
N MET A 1 11.99 -20.86 17.44
CA MET A 1 13.45 -21.03 17.20
C MET A 1 14.05 -21.83 18.33
N SER A 2 14.90 -22.84 18.05
CA SER A 2 15.60 -23.61 19.10
C SER A 2 16.59 -22.70 19.86
N ALA A 3 16.90 -23.04 21.13
CA ALA A 3 17.83 -22.30 21.96
C ALA A 3 19.22 -22.13 21.29
N VAL A 4 19.65 -23.13 20.55
CA VAL A 4 20.90 -23.11 19.75
C VAL A 4 20.89 -22.02 18.68
N LYS A 5 19.76 -21.84 17.93
CA LYS A 5 19.64 -20.77 16.93
C LYS A 5 19.69 -19.37 17.55
N LYS A 6 19.06 -19.19 18.73
CA LYS A 6 19.13 -17.91 19.46
C LYS A 6 20.56 -17.58 19.89
N SER A 7 21.30 -18.57 20.37
CA SER A 7 22.69 -18.38 20.79
C SER A 7 23.60 -18.01 19.61
N ILE A 8 23.51 -18.69 18.47
CA ILE A 8 24.29 -18.36 17.27
C ILE A 8 24.01 -16.94 16.79
N VAL A 9 22.73 -16.52 16.73
CA VAL A 9 22.34 -15.17 16.31
C VAL A 9 22.91 -14.11 17.26
N SER A 10 22.83 -14.34 18.58
CA SER A 10 23.37 -13.40 19.58
C SER A 10 24.90 -13.28 19.50
N THR A 11 25.58 -14.38 19.28
CA THR A 11 27.06 -14.40 19.14
C THR A 11 27.50 -13.64 17.88
N LEU A 12 26.82 -13.86 16.73
CA LEU A 12 27.17 -13.16 15.50
C LEU A 12 26.89 -11.67 15.59
N ARG A 13 25.77 -11.26 16.22
CA ARG A 13 25.49 -9.83 16.49
C ARG A 13 26.54 -9.17 17.37
N TYR A 14 27.08 -9.89 18.37
CA TYR A 14 28.19 -9.39 19.21
C TYR A 14 29.44 -9.07 18.39
N PHE A 15 29.69 -9.82 17.29
CA PHE A 15 30.79 -9.56 16.35
C PHE A 15 30.39 -8.63 15.19
N GLY A 16 29.22 -7.97 15.24
CA GLY A 16 28.77 -7.01 14.22
C GLY A 16 28.14 -7.65 12.96
N TYR A 17 27.83 -8.95 13.01
CA TYR A 17 27.17 -9.64 11.90
C TYR A 17 25.67 -9.83 12.21
N ASP A 18 24.82 -9.42 11.28
CA ASP A 18 23.38 -9.73 11.35
C ASP A 18 23.05 -10.89 10.40
N ILE A 19 22.39 -11.93 10.93
CA ILE A 19 21.89 -13.01 10.06
C ILE A 19 20.57 -12.53 9.45
N VAL A 20 20.63 -11.96 8.28
CA VAL A 20 19.46 -11.71 7.44
C VAL A 20 19.07 -13.03 6.79
N ARG A 21 17.87 -13.54 7.12
CA ARG A 21 17.32 -14.72 6.45
C ARG A 21 16.84 -14.31 5.07
N TYR A 22 17.68 -14.43 4.07
CA TYR A 22 17.25 -14.33 2.68
C TYR A 22 16.27 -15.48 2.38
N LYS A 23 14.98 -15.19 2.30
CA LYS A 23 14.04 -16.07 1.63
C LYS A 23 14.33 -15.99 0.15
N ASN A 24 15.02 -16.97 -0.40
CA ASN A 24 15.08 -17.11 -1.85
C ASN A 24 13.70 -17.58 -2.33
N ILE A 25 12.84 -16.62 -2.68
CA ILE A 25 11.45 -16.87 -3.06
C ILE A 25 11.39 -17.77 -4.30
N GLY A 26 12.30 -17.58 -5.28
CA GLY A 26 12.37 -18.39 -6.47
C GLY A 26 12.62 -19.87 -6.17
N ASN A 27 13.59 -20.19 -5.30
CA ASN A 27 13.82 -21.57 -4.83
C ASN A 27 12.62 -22.13 -4.05
N SER A 28 11.87 -21.29 -3.35
CA SER A 28 10.68 -21.73 -2.64
C SER A 28 9.54 -22.03 -3.62
N ILE A 29 9.33 -21.19 -4.62
CA ILE A 29 8.33 -21.38 -5.69
C ILE A 29 8.62 -22.64 -6.49
N SER A 30 9.87 -22.89 -6.89
CA SER A 30 10.25 -24.06 -7.69
C SER A 30 10.00 -25.42 -6.99
N ARG A 31 9.81 -25.41 -5.67
CA ARG A 31 9.51 -26.60 -4.86
C ARG A 31 8.03 -26.83 -4.63
N LEU A 32 7.16 -25.89 -5.07
CA LEU A 32 5.71 -26.05 -4.89
C LEU A 32 5.20 -27.16 -5.83
N LYS A 33 4.21 -27.89 -5.30
CA LYS A 33 3.51 -28.91 -6.10
C LYS A 33 2.72 -28.22 -7.20
N LYS A 34 2.84 -28.73 -8.41
CA LYS A 34 2.05 -28.33 -9.56
C LYS A 34 0.62 -28.85 -9.44
N ASP A 35 -0.32 -28.05 -9.86
CA ASP A 35 -1.75 -28.32 -9.91
C ASP A 35 -2.25 -28.25 -11.36
N ASP A 36 -3.55 -28.13 -11.56
CA ASP A 36 -4.16 -27.96 -12.87
C ASP A 36 -3.66 -26.74 -13.62
N MET A 37 -3.77 -26.81 -14.95
CA MET A 37 -3.44 -25.70 -15.85
C MET A 37 -4.64 -24.79 -16.03
N PHE A 38 -4.39 -23.47 -15.99
CA PHE A 38 -5.31 -22.47 -16.50
C PHE A 38 -4.88 -22.03 -17.90
N SER A 39 -5.83 -21.80 -18.81
CA SER A 39 -5.57 -21.21 -20.12
C SER A 39 -6.35 -19.91 -20.27
N ASP A 40 -5.66 -18.82 -20.67
CA ASP A 40 -6.31 -17.56 -20.99
C ASP A 40 -7.03 -17.59 -22.34
N SER A 41 -7.70 -16.49 -22.69
CA SER A 41 -8.42 -16.36 -23.96
C SER A 41 -7.51 -16.35 -25.20
N SER A 42 -6.24 -16.08 -25.03
CA SER A 42 -5.23 -16.10 -26.08
C SER A 42 -4.53 -17.47 -26.22
N GLY A 43 -4.91 -18.47 -25.41
CA GLY A 43 -4.35 -19.80 -25.42
C GLY A 43 -3.03 -19.96 -24.64
N ASN A 44 -2.55 -18.92 -23.92
CA ASN A 44 -1.42 -19.08 -23.02
C ASN A 44 -1.80 -19.97 -21.84
N ARG A 45 -0.86 -20.81 -21.42
CA ARG A 45 -1.07 -21.78 -20.35
C ARG A 45 -0.29 -21.38 -19.10
N TYR A 46 -0.96 -21.43 -17.97
CA TYR A 46 -0.42 -21.06 -16.66
C TYR A 46 -0.53 -22.24 -15.71
N GLU A 47 0.61 -22.70 -15.20
CA GLU A 47 0.69 -23.79 -14.24
C GLU A 47 0.36 -23.26 -12.85
N ARG A 48 -0.69 -23.75 -12.24
CA ARG A 48 -1.07 -23.41 -10.89
C ARG A 48 -0.17 -24.12 -9.88
N LEU A 49 0.18 -23.46 -8.81
CA LEU A 49 1.10 -23.94 -7.79
C LEU A 49 0.39 -24.01 -6.42
N VAL A 50 0.31 -25.20 -5.86
CA VAL A 50 -0.33 -25.42 -4.54
C VAL A 50 0.45 -24.69 -3.44
N GLY A 51 -0.24 -23.82 -2.69
CA GLY A 51 0.38 -23.05 -1.61
C GLY A 51 1.16 -21.81 -2.07
N TYR A 52 1.06 -21.43 -3.35
CA TYR A 52 1.73 -20.22 -3.84
C TYR A 52 1.29 -18.95 -3.09
N ARG A 53 -0.02 -18.75 -2.89
CA ARG A 53 -0.54 -17.61 -2.13
C ARG A 53 -0.05 -17.60 -0.67
N ASP A 54 0.01 -18.76 -0.02
CA ASP A 54 0.53 -18.88 1.36
C ASP A 54 2.01 -18.48 1.45
N LEU A 55 2.76 -18.67 0.36
CA LEU A 55 4.16 -18.28 0.29
C LEU A 55 4.33 -16.77 0.05
N VAL A 56 3.56 -16.19 -0.88
CA VAL A 56 3.72 -14.82 -1.37
C VAL A 56 2.97 -13.82 -0.49
N VAL A 57 1.77 -14.18 -0.02
CA VAL A 57 0.90 -13.37 0.84
C VAL A 57 0.41 -14.21 2.03
N PRO A 58 1.24 -14.44 3.05
CA PRO A 58 0.92 -15.39 4.13
C PRO A 58 -0.39 -15.13 4.88
N SER A 59 -0.82 -13.87 4.96
CA SER A 59 -2.04 -13.45 5.67
C SER A 59 -3.31 -13.44 4.80
N TRP A 60 -3.24 -13.93 3.55
CA TRP A 60 -4.37 -13.81 2.62
C TRP A 60 -5.69 -14.41 3.14
N ARG A 61 -5.64 -15.48 3.96
CA ARG A 61 -6.84 -16.11 4.51
C ARG A 61 -7.59 -15.23 5.49
N GLU A 62 -6.89 -14.31 6.16
CA GLU A 62 -7.49 -13.40 7.15
C GLU A 62 -8.53 -12.48 6.52
N MET A 63 -8.37 -12.16 5.22
CA MET A 63 -9.30 -11.33 4.46
C MET A 63 -10.67 -11.99 4.23
N PHE A 64 -10.74 -13.31 4.34
CA PHE A 64 -11.97 -14.10 4.13
C PHE A 64 -12.59 -14.60 5.44
N LEU A 65 -11.91 -14.40 6.56
CA LEU A 65 -12.50 -14.70 7.86
C LEU A 65 -13.59 -13.65 8.15
N PRO A 66 -14.77 -14.08 8.65
CA PRO A 66 -15.74 -13.13 9.16
C PRO A 66 -15.03 -12.25 10.19
N GLN A 67 -14.74 -11.01 9.83
CA GLN A 67 -14.18 -10.06 10.78
C GLN A 67 -15.30 -9.77 11.78
N PRO A 68 -15.19 -10.22 13.04
CA PRO A 68 -16.08 -9.72 14.04
C PRO A 68 -15.80 -8.22 14.12
N VAL A 69 -16.83 -7.40 14.00
CA VAL A 69 -16.77 -5.94 14.20
C VAL A 69 -16.54 -5.69 15.72
N THR A 70 -15.53 -6.35 16.28
CA THR A 70 -15.14 -6.18 17.68
C THR A 70 -13.93 -5.27 17.71
N LEU A 71 -14.10 -4.18 18.42
CA LEU A 71 -13.01 -3.26 18.69
C LEU A 71 -11.86 -3.99 19.39
N PRO A 72 -10.62 -3.78 18.95
CA PRO A 72 -9.47 -4.35 19.61
C PRO A 72 -9.39 -3.85 21.05
N LYS A 73 -9.12 -4.74 22.00
CA LYS A 73 -8.99 -4.38 23.43
C LYS A 73 -7.81 -3.43 23.68
N LYS A 74 -6.78 -3.50 22.84
CA LYS A 74 -5.58 -2.66 22.88
C LYS A 74 -5.07 -2.49 21.47
N LEU A 75 -4.70 -1.25 21.10
CA LEU A 75 -4.01 -0.96 19.85
C LEU A 75 -2.51 -0.85 20.11
N ASP A 76 -1.73 -1.49 19.25
CA ASP A 76 -0.29 -1.28 19.19
C ASP A 76 0.02 -0.06 18.31
N VAL A 77 0.53 0.98 18.90
CA VAL A 77 0.94 2.22 18.21
C VAL A 77 2.43 2.24 17.87
N GLY A 78 3.18 1.20 18.25
CA GLY A 78 4.63 1.15 18.07
C GLY A 78 5.04 1.21 16.59
N SER A 79 4.29 0.56 15.70
CA SER A 79 4.54 0.62 14.25
C SER A 79 4.33 2.03 13.69
N ALA A 80 3.29 2.73 14.10
CA ALA A 80 3.01 4.09 13.65
C ALA A 80 4.07 5.07 14.15
N VAL A 81 4.48 4.96 15.43
CA VAL A 81 5.58 5.76 15.97
C VAL A 81 6.87 5.55 15.18
N LYS A 82 7.17 4.30 14.81
CA LYS A 82 8.35 3.98 14.01
C LYS A 82 8.25 4.57 12.60
N GLN A 83 7.14 4.41 11.91
CA GLN A 83 6.92 4.95 10.56
C GLN A 83 7.05 6.48 10.53
N VAL A 84 6.45 7.16 11.51
CA VAL A 84 6.54 8.62 11.60
C VAL A 84 7.96 9.09 11.96
N ALA A 85 8.69 8.35 12.80
CA ALA A 85 10.08 8.64 13.09
C ALA A 85 10.98 8.45 11.85
N GLU A 86 10.75 7.39 11.07
CA GLU A 86 11.45 7.16 9.79
C GLU A 86 11.16 8.29 8.79
N LEU A 87 9.90 8.69 8.63
CA LEU A 87 9.54 9.85 7.81
C LEU A 87 10.28 11.11 8.26
N ASN A 88 10.28 11.40 9.57
CA ASN A 88 10.96 12.59 10.08
C ASN A 88 12.47 12.56 9.78
N ASN A 89 13.11 11.38 9.84
CA ASN A 89 14.52 11.23 9.44
C ASN A 89 14.72 11.54 7.95
N TYR A 90 13.81 11.08 7.05
CA TYR A 90 13.90 11.42 5.63
C TYR A 90 13.73 12.93 5.38
N LEU A 91 12.78 13.57 6.06
CA LEU A 91 12.55 14.99 5.98
C LEU A 91 13.78 15.80 6.45
N GLN A 92 14.43 15.36 7.54
CA GLN A 92 15.62 16.03 8.10
C GLN A 92 16.81 16.06 7.13
N ILE A 93 16.95 15.10 6.21
CA ILE A 93 17.96 15.11 5.16
C ILE A 93 17.86 16.38 4.31
N PHE A 94 16.64 16.91 4.16
CA PHE A 94 16.35 18.10 3.37
C PHE A 94 16.08 19.36 4.24
N GLY A 95 16.48 19.31 5.52
CA GLY A 95 16.29 20.44 6.44
C GLY A 95 14.83 20.69 6.82
N TYR A 96 13.98 19.65 6.73
CA TYR A 96 12.55 19.72 7.02
C TYR A 96 12.17 18.82 8.21
N GLY A 97 10.97 18.99 8.76
CA GLY A 97 10.49 18.18 9.88
C GLY A 97 8.99 18.33 10.09
N ILE A 98 8.44 17.50 10.96
CA ILE A 98 7.00 17.45 11.24
C ILE A 98 6.59 18.53 12.25
N ALA A 99 7.46 18.85 13.21
CA ALA A 99 7.14 19.79 14.28
C ALA A 99 6.74 21.17 13.75
N GLY A 100 5.61 21.70 14.25
CA GLY A 100 5.05 22.99 13.88
C GLY A 100 4.41 23.04 12.50
N LYS A 101 4.18 21.91 11.83
CA LYS A 101 3.60 21.83 10.49
C LYS A 101 2.10 21.53 10.53
N ASP A 102 1.37 22.12 9.58
CA ASP A 102 0.04 21.70 9.20
C ASP A 102 0.15 20.54 8.22
N VAL A 103 -0.35 19.36 8.61
CA VAL A 103 -0.15 18.10 7.91
C VAL A 103 -1.48 17.59 7.36
N LEU A 104 -1.45 17.01 6.16
CA LEU A 104 -2.53 16.18 5.63
C LEU A 104 -2.05 14.73 5.56
N GLU A 105 -2.77 13.81 6.18
CA GLU A 105 -2.63 12.38 5.95
C GLU A 105 -3.72 11.89 5.00
N VAL A 106 -3.34 11.24 3.90
CA VAL A 106 -4.24 10.63 2.93
C VAL A 106 -4.26 9.11 3.16
N GLY A 107 -5.45 8.54 3.38
CA GLY A 107 -5.61 7.12 3.72
C GLY A 107 -5.29 6.85 5.20
N CYS A 108 -5.87 7.62 6.09
CA CYS A 108 -5.53 7.59 7.53
C CYS A 108 -6.08 6.37 8.30
N HIS A 109 -6.98 5.60 7.73
CA HIS A 109 -7.63 4.42 8.30
C HIS A 109 -7.97 4.57 9.80
N ASP A 110 -7.23 3.91 10.70
CA ASP A 110 -7.44 3.92 12.16
C ASP A 110 -6.79 5.12 12.89
N GLY A 111 -6.14 6.02 12.16
CA GLY A 111 -5.58 7.28 12.66
C GLY A 111 -4.30 7.15 13.49
N ARG A 112 -3.68 5.97 13.59
CA ARG A 112 -2.46 5.78 14.40
C ARG A 112 -1.31 6.66 13.93
N ASN A 113 -1.10 6.80 12.62
CA ASN A 113 -0.05 7.66 12.07
C ASN A 113 -0.40 9.14 12.26
N SER A 114 -1.68 9.54 12.13
CA SER A 114 -2.14 10.90 12.42
C SER A 114 -1.79 11.32 13.85
N TYR A 115 -2.13 10.47 14.83
CA TYR A 115 -1.80 10.74 16.24
C TYR A 115 -0.30 10.67 16.53
N ALA A 116 0.45 9.82 15.83
CA ALA A 116 1.90 9.77 15.95
C ALA A 116 2.55 11.07 15.42
N MET A 117 2.02 11.65 14.33
CA MET A 117 2.48 12.96 13.82
C MET A 117 2.12 14.10 14.77
N ALA A 118 0.89 14.11 15.32
CA ALA A 118 0.51 15.07 16.35
C ALA A 118 1.44 14.97 17.57
N LYS A 119 1.74 13.77 18.05
CA LYS A 119 2.69 13.54 19.14
C LYS A 119 4.12 13.96 18.81
N SER A 120 4.49 13.94 17.52
CA SER A 120 5.79 14.42 17.02
C SER A 120 5.83 15.94 16.85
N GLY A 121 4.78 16.65 17.31
CA GLY A 121 4.73 18.11 17.36
C GLY A 121 4.12 18.77 16.12
N ALA A 122 3.39 18.05 15.28
CA ALA A 122 2.60 18.69 14.22
C ALA A 122 1.66 19.76 14.85
N ASN A 123 1.50 20.89 14.17
CA ASN A 123 0.58 21.94 14.62
C ASN A 123 -0.87 21.48 14.51
N HIS A 124 -1.23 20.90 13.37
CA HIS A 124 -2.51 20.27 13.12
C HIS A 124 -2.35 19.14 12.10
N VAL A 125 -3.17 18.09 12.21
CA VAL A 125 -3.23 16.97 11.26
C VAL A 125 -4.66 16.83 10.75
N ASP A 126 -4.91 17.20 9.50
CA ASP A 126 -6.10 16.76 8.78
C ASP A 126 -5.85 15.35 8.24
N ALA A 127 -6.76 14.44 8.49
CA ALA A 127 -6.66 13.03 8.15
C ALA A 127 -7.88 12.62 7.32
N ILE A 128 -7.66 12.31 6.04
CA ILE A 128 -8.73 11.94 5.11
C ILE A 128 -8.65 10.47 4.73
N ASP A 129 -9.82 9.86 4.58
CA ASP A 129 -9.98 8.50 4.08
C ASP A 129 -11.33 8.34 3.41
N ILE A 130 -11.49 7.24 2.66
CA ILE A 130 -12.78 6.80 2.16
C ILE A 130 -13.21 5.56 2.95
N PRO A 131 -14.44 5.50 3.51
CA PRO A 131 -14.90 4.35 4.30
C PRO A 131 -15.22 3.12 3.45
N MET A 132 -14.65 3.02 2.26
CA MET A 132 -14.96 2.00 1.24
C MET A 132 -14.17 0.71 1.40
N TYR A 133 -13.04 0.75 2.12
CA TYR A 133 -12.19 -0.44 2.29
C TYR A 133 -12.88 -1.45 3.21
N GLY A 134 -13.18 -2.64 2.67
CA GLY A 134 -13.91 -3.67 3.40
C GLY A 134 -15.45 -3.55 3.37
N VAL A 135 -15.98 -2.57 2.63
CA VAL A 135 -17.42 -2.42 2.42
C VAL A 135 -17.94 -3.49 1.48
N LEU A 136 -19.03 -4.15 1.87
CA LEU A 136 -19.75 -5.08 1.00
C LEU A 136 -20.39 -4.31 -0.15
N GLN A 137 -20.30 -4.87 -1.34
CA GLN A 137 -21.00 -4.33 -2.51
C GLN A 137 -22.26 -5.14 -2.79
N LYS A 138 -23.24 -4.47 -3.36
CA LYS A 138 -24.41 -5.09 -3.95
C LYS A 138 -24.04 -5.81 -5.25
N GLU A 139 -24.98 -6.61 -5.78
CA GLU A 139 -24.80 -7.31 -7.06
C GLU A 139 -24.53 -6.38 -8.25
N ASP A 140 -25.00 -5.12 -8.20
CA ASP A 140 -24.77 -4.08 -9.20
C ASP A 140 -23.41 -3.34 -9.06
N GLY A 141 -22.60 -3.72 -8.08
CA GLY A 141 -21.31 -3.11 -7.82
C GLY A 141 -21.35 -1.85 -6.94
N GLU A 142 -22.53 -1.36 -6.59
CA GLU A 142 -22.68 -0.20 -5.71
C GLU A 142 -22.42 -0.59 -4.24
N PRO A 143 -21.83 0.31 -3.43
CA PRO A 143 -21.63 0.05 -2.02
C PRO A 143 -22.95 -0.19 -1.28
N ASP A 144 -22.98 -1.19 -0.41
CA ASP A 144 -24.11 -1.34 0.51
C ASP A 144 -24.05 -0.24 1.58
N VAL A 145 -25.01 0.68 1.57
CA VAL A 145 -25.08 1.85 2.47
C VAL A 145 -24.96 1.44 3.94
N ARG A 146 -25.60 0.35 4.36
CA ARG A 146 -25.51 -0.14 5.75
C ARG A 146 -24.12 -0.66 6.11
N SER A 147 -23.39 -1.16 5.10
CA SER A 147 -22.01 -1.58 5.27
C SER A 147 -21.07 -0.37 5.39
N VAL A 148 -21.32 0.70 4.60
CA VAL A 148 -20.59 1.98 4.70
C VAL A 148 -20.78 2.61 6.09
N GLU A 149 -22.03 2.72 6.56
CA GLU A 149 -22.34 3.28 7.88
C GLU A 149 -21.65 2.51 9.02
N ARG A 150 -21.70 1.18 8.97
CA ARG A 150 -21.01 0.32 9.96
C ARG A 150 -19.50 0.52 9.93
N GLN A 151 -18.91 0.63 8.75
CA GLN A 151 -17.48 0.86 8.61
C GLN A 151 -17.07 2.24 9.14
N SER A 152 -17.84 3.29 8.83
CA SER A 152 -17.61 4.64 9.38
C SER A 152 -17.69 4.67 10.89
N GLN A 153 -18.71 4.02 11.49
CA GLN A 153 -18.84 3.89 12.94
C GLN A 153 -17.67 3.14 13.57
N TYR A 154 -17.25 2.04 12.96
CA TYR A 154 -16.10 1.27 13.42
C TYR A 154 -14.83 2.12 13.38
N LEU A 155 -14.53 2.78 12.26
CA LEU A 155 -13.36 3.65 12.11
C LEU A 155 -13.36 4.78 13.15
N HIS A 156 -14.50 5.42 13.38
CA HIS A 156 -14.62 6.45 14.43
C HIS A 156 -14.20 5.90 15.80
N GLN A 157 -14.72 4.73 16.18
CA GLN A 157 -14.40 4.12 17.48
C GLN A 157 -12.92 3.70 17.58
N VAL A 158 -12.34 3.14 16.51
CA VAL A 158 -10.93 2.74 16.48
C VAL A 158 -10.02 3.97 16.55
N ARG A 159 -10.35 5.06 15.87
CA ARG A 159 -9.62 6.34 15.96
C ARG A 159 -9.59 6.89 17.38
N MET A 160 -10.70 6.79 18.11
CA MET A 160 -10.74 7.16 19.55
C MET A 160 -9.87 6.24 20.42
N LEU A 161 -9.81 4.94 20.10
CA LEU A 161 -8.91 4.00 20.78
C LEU A 161 -7.44 4.30 20.44
N SER A 162 -7.15 4.70 19.21
CA SER A 162 -5.81 5.12 18.78
C SER A 162 -5.32 6.30 19.61
N ALA A 163 -6.14 7.35 19.76
CA ALA A 163 -5.81 8.49 20.61
C ALA A 163 -5.45 8.06 22.05
N LYS A 164 -6.33 7.25 22.66
CA LYS A 164 -6.10 6.73 24.03
C LYS A 164 -4.82 5.91 24.16
N ALA A 165 -4.45 5.16 23.12
CA ALA A 165 -3.25 4.33 23.13
C ALA A 165 -1.95 5.15 23.21
N PHE A 166 -1.96 6.42 22.80
CA PHE A 166 -0.86 7.36 22.97
C PHE A 166 -0.77 7.96 24.38
N GLY A 167 -1.82 7.81 25.20
CA GLY A 167 -1.84 8.30 26.60
C GLY A 167 -1.84 9.83 26.76
N ASP A 168 -2.30 10.55 25.76
CA ASP A 168 -2.33 12.02 25.72
C ASP A 168 -3.63 12.51 25.09
N ASP A 169 -4.56 12.94 25.92
CA ASP A 169 -5.91 13.39 25.47
C ASP A 169 -5.84 14.69 24.66
N SER A 170 -4.76 15.50 24.78
CA SER A 170 -4.60 16.73 24.00
C SER A 170 -4.47 16.46 22.51
N LEU A 171 -4.01 15.27 22.11
CA LEU A 171 -3.87 14.87 20.71
C LEU A 171 -5.20 14.83 19.96
N VAL A 172 -6.31 14.59 20.68
CA VAL A 172 -7.67 14.56 20.07
C VAL A 172 -8.03 15.89 19.42
N SER A 173 -7.63 17.01 20.00
CA SER A 173 -7.89 18.34 19.44
C SER A 173 -6.92 18.71 18.29
N THR A 174 -5.82 17.99 18.17
CA THR A 174 -4.78 18.24 17.14
C THR A 174 -5.09 17.51 15.82
N VAL A 175 -5.94 16.47 15.85
CA VAL A 175 -6.24 15.64 14.68
C VAL A 175 -7.71 15.75 14.30
N SER A 176 -7.98 16.08 13.03
CA SER A 176 -9.32 16.12 12.44
C SER A 176 -9.48 15.03 11.40
N PHE A 177 -10.55 14.24 11.48
CA PHE A 177 -10.85 13.18 10.51
C PHE A 177 -12.03 13.58 9.61
N SER A 178 -11.90 13.28 8.31
CA SER A 178 -13.00 13.46 7.36
C SER A 178 -13.02 12.35 6.29
N ASP A 179 -14.24 12.00 5.87
CA ASP A 179 -14.48 11.07 4.77
C ASP A 179 -14.37 11.87 3.47
N LEU A 180 -13.19 11.79 2.81
CA LEU A 180 -12.89 12.54 1.58
C LEU A 180 -11.95 11.72 0.69
N ASP A 181 -12.31 11.59 -0.59
CA ASP A 181 -11.40 11.06 -1.60
C ASP A 181 -10.34 12.12 -1.97
N ALA A 182 -9.08 11.69 -2.04
CA ALA A 182 -7.97 12.57 -2.44
C ALA A 182 -8.14 13.16 -3.85
N THR A 183 -8.94 12.50 -4.70
CA THR A 183 -9.29 13.04 -6.04
C THR A 183 -10.29 14.21 -5.96
N ASP A 184 -10.96 14.41 -4.84
CA ASP A 184 -11.91 15.48 -4.59
C ASP A 184 -11.36 16.53 -3.60
N LEU A 185 -10.09 16.40 -3.21
CA LEU A 185 -9.41 17.37 -2.36
C LEU A 185 -9.37 18.74 -3.05
N ASP A 186 -10.14 19.69 -2.51
CA ASP A 186 -10.24 21.09 -3.01
C ASP A 186 -9.67 22.07 -1.96
N LYS A 187 -8.40 21.94 -1.67
CA LYS A 187 -7.65 22.84 -0.78
C LYS A 187 -6.55 23.52 -1.57
N LYS A 188 -6.21 24.75 -1.17
CA LYS A 188 -5.13 25.51 -1.80
C LYS A 188 -4.21 26.09 -0.74
N ASN A 189 -2.91 25.77 -0.83
CA ASN A 189 -1.86 26.29 0.08
C ASN A 189 -2.26 26.13 1.56
N ALA A 190 -2.84 24.98 1.92
CA ALA A 190 -3.35 24.71 3.26
C ALA A 190 -2.35 23.94 4.12
N TYR A 191 -1.50 23.12 3.51
CA TYR A 191 -0.63 22.21 4.23
C TYR A 191 0.85 22.49 3.95
N ASP A 192 1.68 22.22 4.96
CA ASP A 192 3.12 22.22 4.85
C ASP A 192 3.64 20.86 4.42
N LEU A 193 2.96 19.78 4.87
CA LEU A 193 3.33 18.41 4.62
C LEU A 193 2.09 17.58 4.24
N ILE A 194 2.18 16.76 3.20
CA ILE A 194 1.17 15.77 2.84
C ILE A 194 1.84 14.40 2.86
N VAL A 195 1.17 13.42 3.47
CA VAL A 195 1.72 12.06 3.62
C VAL A 195 0.69 10.99 3.33
N SER A 196 1.16 9.82 2.89
CA SER A 196 0.36 8.59 2.87
C SER A 196 1.25 7.35 3.01
N TRP A 197 0.67 6.30 3.59
CA TRP A 197 1.27 4.96 3.65
C TRP A 197 0.26 3.93 3.17
N GLU A 198 0.70 3.03 2.29
CA GLU A 198 -0.12 1.92 1.75
C GLU A 198 -1.50 2.40 1.21
N THR A 199 -1.50 3.54 0.51
CA THR A 199 -2.74 4.20 0.05
C THR A 199 -2.71 4.53 -1.43
N LEU A 200 -1.56 5.01 -1.95
CA LEU A 200 -1.49 5.56 -3.31
C LEU A 200 -1.86 4.51 -4.38
N GLU A 201 -1.59 3.23 -4.14
CA GLU A 201 -1.98 2.09 -4.98
C GLU A 201 -3.50 1.86 -5.03
N HIS A 202 -4.23 2.37 -4.05
CA HIS A 202 -5.69 2.23 -3.95
C HIS A 202 -6.46 3.41 -4.54
N ILE A 203 -5.79 4.51 -4.87
CA ILE A 203 -6.42 5.68 -5.48
C ILE A 203 -6.66 5.41 -6.96
N THR A 204 -7.93 5.41 -7.39
CA THR A 204 -8.32 5.08 -8.78
C THR A 204 -7.75 6.03 -9.82
N ASN A 205 -7.60 7.31 -9.49
CA ASN A 205 -6.97 8.32 -10.35
C ASN A 205 -5.79 9.00 -9.64
N PRO A 206 -4.63 8.33 -9.53
CA PRO A 206 -3.49 8.87 -8.81
C PRO A 206 -2.94 10.17 -9.41
N ARG A 207 -3.04 10.38 -10.73
CA ARG A 207 -2.63 11.66 -11.35
C ARG A 207 -3.46 12.84 -10.85
N LYS A 208 -4.80 12.68 -10.78
CA LYS A 208 -5.69 13.72 -10.25
C LYS A 208 -5.40 13.99 -8.77
N ALA A 209 -5.22 12.94 -7.97
CA ALA A 209 -4.89 13.08 -6.55
C ALA A 209 -3.56 13.81 -6.34
N ILE A 210 -2.50 13.44 -7.06
CA ILE A 210 -1.20 14.12 -7.00
C ILE A 210 -1.33 15.60 -7.38
N ALA A 211 -2.09 15.92 -8.43
CA ALA A 211 -2.34 17.31 -8.82
C ALA A 211 -3.12 18.11 -7.75
N ASN A 212 -4.08 17.50 -7.08
CA ASN A 212 -4.81 18.13 -5.98
C ASN A 212 -3.92 18.33 -4.75
N MET A 213 -3.10 17.33 -4.41
CA MET A 213 -2.11 17.46 -3.32
C MET A 213 -1.10 18.58 -3.60
N PHE A 214 -0.63 18.72 -4.85
CA PHE A 214 0.22 19.84 -5.24
C PHE A 214 -0.45 21.20 -5.00
N LYS A 215 -1.74 21.35 -5.37
CA LYS A 215 -2.48 22.58 -5.11
C LYS A 215 -2.65 22.84 -3.62
N ALA A 216 -2.91 21.76 -2.84
CA ALA A 216 -3.14 21.86 -1.41
C ALA A 216 -1.88 22.21 -0.60
N LEU A 217 -0.69 21.87 -1.10
CA LEU A 217 0.59 22.24 -0.49
C LEU A 217 0.88 23.75 -0.60
N ARG A 218 1.45 24.30 0.46
CA ARG A 218 2.11 25.61 0.44
C ARG A 218 3.37 25.57 -0.42
N PRO A 219 3.84 26.70 -0.97
CA PRO A 219 5.18 26.78 -1.56
C PRO A 219 6.25 26.27 -0.57
N ASN A 220 7.22 25.51 -1.04
CA ASN A 220 8.20 24.73 -0.27
C ASN A 220 7.62 23.60 0.59
N GLY A 221 6.31 23.33 0.56
CA GLY A 221 5.71 22.20 1.24
C GLY A 221 6.19 20.88 0.63
N MET A 222 6.21 19.83 1.47
CA MET A 222 6.68 18.51 1.07
C MET A 222 5.53 17.51 0.97
N CYS A 223 5.71 16.51 0.11
CA CYS A 223 4.78 15.42 -0.07
C CYS A 223 5.54 14.08 -0.01
N PHE A 224 5.09 13.16 0.85
CA PHE A 224 5.67 11.83 1.00
C PHE A 224 4.61 10.77 0.79
N HIS A 225 4.91 9.81 -0.07
CA HIS A 225 4.08 8.63 -0.27
C HIS A 225 4.90 7.36 -0.18
N GLU A 226 4.37 6.37 0.52
CA GLU A 226 4.86 5.01 0.50
C GLU A 226 3.71 4.09 0.08
N TYR A 227 3.95 3.19 -0.88
CA TYR A 227 2.91 2.33 -1.43
C TYR A 227 3.48 1.00 -1.93
N ASN A 228 2.59 0.02 -2.13
CA ASN A 228 2.91 -1.28 -2.70
C ASN A 228 2.63 -1.28 -4.21
N SER A 229 3.65 -1.61 -5.03
CA SER A 229 3.47 -1.65 -6.48
C SER A 229 2.54 -2.79 -6.90
N PHE A 230 1.51 -2.48 -7.71
CA PHE A 230 0.65 -3.50 -8.31
C PHE A 230 1.43 -4.57 -9.08
N PHE A 231 2.51 -4.18 -9.75
CA PHE A 231 3.26 -5.08 -10.61
C PHE A 231 4.25 -5.98 -9.88
N SER A 232 4.48 -5.77 -8.59
CA SER A 232 5.34 -6.64 -7.79
C SER A 232 4.73 -8.04 -7.60
N LEU A 233 5.54 -9.00 -7.18
CA LEU A 233 5.13 -10.39 -7.01
C LEU A 233 3.90 -10.55 -6.11
N ASN A 234 3.78 -9.71 -5.07
CA ASN A 234 2.66 -9.65 -4.12
C ASN A 234 1.71 -8.47 -4.36
N GLY A 235 1.86 -7.75 -5.48
CA GLY A 235 1.08 -6.53 -5.77
C GLY A 235 -0.41 -6.75 -6.02
N GLY A 236 -0.83 -7.99 -6.23
CA GLY A 236 -2.25 -8.38 -6.21
C GLY A 236 -2.87 -8.37 -4.82
N HIS A 237 -2.10 -8.08 -3.77
CA HIS A 237 -2.51 -8.20 -2.38
C HIS A 237 -3.11 -9.58 -2.07
N SER A 238 -3.84 -9.71 -0.97
CA SER A 238 -4.45 -10.99 -0.56
C SER A 238 -5.50 -11.49 -1.54
N LEU A 239 -6.25 -10.58 -2.18
CA LEU A 239 -7.42 -10.92 -2.98
C LEU A 239 -7.09 -11.23 -4.44
N CYS A 240 -6.14 -10.52 -5.04
CA CYS A 240 -5.85 -10.62 -6.47
C CYS A 240 -4.56 -11.39 -6.79
N THR A 241 -3.73 -11.76 -5.82
CA THR A 241 -2.60 -12.67 -6.06
C THR A 241 -3.14 -14.04 -6.48
N LEU A 242 -2.79 -14.49 -7.69
CA LEU A 242 -3.23 -15.78 -8.24
C LEU A 242 -2.30 -16.91 -7.80
N ASP A 243 -2.59 -18.14 -8.21
CA ASP A 243 -1.83 -19.33 -7.80
C ASP A 243 -0.61 -19.60 -8.71
N PHE A 244 -0.12 -18.58 -9.39
CA PHE A 244 1.10 -18.59 -10.21
C PHE A 244 1.76 -17.20 -10.26
N PRO A 245 3.07 -17.14 -10.57
CA PRO A 245 3.82 -15.88 -10.49
C PRO A 245 3.25 -14.76 -11.37
N TYR A 246 3.09 -13.59 -10.77
CA TYR A 246 2.59 -12.36 -11.43
C TYR A 246 1.22 -12.50 -12.10
N GLY A 247 0.39 -13.47 -11.70
CA GLY A 247 -0.88 -13.76 -12.37
C GLY A 247 -1.78 -12.54 -12.54
N HIS A 248 -1.89 -11.70 -11.52
CA HIS A 248 -2.66 -10.45 -11.54
C HIS A 248 -2.14 -9.42 -12.56
N ALA A 249 -0.84 -9.45 -12.87
CA ALA A 249 -0.18 -8.54 -13.80
C ALA A 249 0.02 -9.15 -15.21
N ARG A 250 -0.36 -10.40 -15.43
CA ARG A 250 -0.21 -11.13 -16.71
C ARG A 250 -1.53 -11.40 -17.42
N LEU A 251 -2.64 -11.47 -16.68
CA LEU A 251 -3.97 -11.72 -17.25
C LEU A 251 -4.68 -10.41 -17.59
N THR A 252 -5.42 -10.43 -18.70
CA THR A 252 -6.41 -9.37 -18.95
C THR A 252 -7.47 -9.35 -17.85
N ALA A 253 -8.20 -8.26 -17.69
CA ALA A 253 -9.29 -8.18 -16.70
C ALA A 253 -10.29 -9.34 -16.87
N THR A 254 -10.71 -9.59 -18.10
CA THR A 254 -11.63 -10.69 -18.43
C THR A 254 -11.05 -12.06 -18.10
N ASP A 255 -9.76 -12.29 -18.37
CA ASP A 255 -9.12 -13.58 -18.04
C ASP A 255 -8.86 -13.73 -16.54
N PHE A 256 -8.61 -12.62 -15.82
CA PHE A 256 -8.58 -12.61 -14.36
C PHE A 256 -9.92 -13.06 -13.77
N GLU A 257 -11.03 -12.49 -14.23
CA GLU A 257 -12.38 -12.89 -13.79
C GLU A 257 -12.67 -14.36 -14.10
N ARG A 258 -12.36 -14.82 -15.32
CA ARG A 258 -12.48 -16.24 -15.69
C ARG A 258 -11.65 -17.15 -14.79
N TYR A 259 -10.45 -16.71 -14.43
CA TYR A 259 -9.60 -17.45 -13.49
C TYR A 259 -10.28 -17.56 -12.14
N ILE A 260 -10.74 -16.45 -11.56
CA ILE A 260 -11.42 -16.44 -10.26
C ILE A 260 -12.67 -17.31 -10.30
N GLN A 261 -13.53 -17.16 -11.31
CA GLN A 261 -14.75 -17.97 -11.47
C GLN A 261 -14.46 -19.47 -11.55
N LYS A 262 -13.41 -19.86 -12.28
CA LYS A 262 -13.06 -21.28 -12.46
C LYS A 262 -12.33 -21.88 -11.27
N CYS A 263 -11.38 -21.16 -10.72
CA CYS A 263 -10.41 -21.69 -9.75
C CYS A 263 -10.71 -21.31 -8.30
N ARG A 264 -11.46 -20.22 -8.09
CA ARG A 264 -11.80 -19.65 -6.78
C ARG A 264 -13.23 -19.10 -6.74
N PRO A 265 -14.26 -19.90 -7.08
CA PRO A 265 -15.63 -19.42 -7.24
C PRO A 265 -16.21 -18.75 -5.98
N GLN A 266 -15.74 -19.13 -4.79
CA GLN A 266 -16.14 -18.53 -3.51
C GLN A 266 -15.58 -17.11 -3.30
N GLU A 267 -14.61 -16.67 -4.11
CA GLU A 267 -13.96 -15.36 -3.99
C GLU A 267 -14.41 -14.39 -5.07
N VAL A 268 -15.27 -14.77 -6.00
CA VAL A 268 -15.62 -14.00 -7.21
C VAL A 268 -15.99 -12.55 -6.87
N GLY A 269 -16.95 -12.33 -5.99
CA GLY A 269 -17.42 -10.98 -5.65
C GLY A 269 -16.31 -10.09 -5.11
N VAL A 270 -15.59 -10.57 -4.08
CA VAL A 270 -14.57 -9.75 -3.41
C VAL A 270 -13.32 -9.55 -4.25
N ALA A 271 -12.83 -10.61 -4.94
CA ALA A 271 -11.59 -10.52 -5.72
C ALA A 271 -11.78 -9.67 -6.98
N THR A 272 -12.90 -9.83 -7.69
CA THR A 272 -13.21 -9.06 -8.90
C THR A 272 -13.39 -7.59 -8.57
N ASN A 273 -14.15 -7.29 -7.51
CA ASN A 273 -14.31 -5.92 -7.05
C ASN A 273 -12.98 -5.27 -6.67
N PHE A 274 -12.19 -5.94 -5.86
CA PHE A 274 -10.89 -5.41 -5.43
C PHE A 274 -9.97 -5.16 -6.62
N TYR A 275 -9.94 -6.09 -7.60
CA TYR A 275 -9.14 -5.97 -8.81
C TYR A 275 -9.51 -4.74 -9.65
N HIS A 276 -10.80 -4.44 -9.80
CA HIS A 276 -11.26 -3.35 -10.65
C HIS A 276 -11.26 -1.98 -9.97
N HIS A 277 -11.56 -1.95 -8.67
CA HIS A 277 -11.91 -0.70 -8.00
C HIS A 277 -10.95 -0.31 -6.86
N CYS A 278 -10.14 -1.25 -6.37
CA CYS A 278 -9.25 -0.98 -5.23
C CYS A 278 -7.76 -1.02 -5.58
N LEU A 279 -7.39 -1.30 -6.83
CA LEU A 279 -5.99 -1.33 -7.27
C LEU A 279 -5.81 -0.53 -8.55
N ASN A 280 -4.99 0.50 -8.51
CA ASN A 280 -4.51 1.12 -9.73
C ASN A 280 -3.31 0.34 -10.31
N ARG A 281 -2.94 0.67 -11.53
CA ARG A 281 -1.84 0.02 -12.26
C ARG A 281 -0.77 1.03 -12.61
N MET A 282 -0.39 1.82 -11.60
CA MET A 282 0.64 2.84 -11.74
C MET A 282 2.02 2.18 -11.73
N THR A 283 2.81 2.42 -12.76
CA THR A 283 4.24 2.08 -12.77
C THR A 283 5.06 3.18 -12.10
N ILE A 284 6.32 2.88 -11.78
CA ILE A 284 7.28 3.88 -11.30
C ILE A 284 7.42 5.03 -12.31
N LYS A 285 7.36 4.72 -13.61
CA LYS A 285 7.36 5.75 -14.65
C LYS A 285 6.10 6.61 -14.61
N ASP A 286 4.92 6.02 -14.45
CA ASP A 286 3.66 6.78 -14.37
C ASP A 286 3.65 7.73 -13.17
N LEU A 287 4.22 7.29 -12.03
CA LEU A 287 4.39 8.15 -10.85
C LEU A 287 5.32 9.33 -11.15
N LYS A 288 6.50 9.07 -11.74
CA LYS A 288 7.44 10.12 -12.12
C LYS A 288 6.81 11.11 -13.10
N ASP A 289 6.10 10.62 -14.11
CA ASP A 289 5.40 11.45 -15.09
C ASP A 289 4.32 12.32 -14.40
N ALA A 290 3.52 11.75 -13.48
CA ALA A 290 2.53 12.50 -12.74
C ALA A 290 3.13 13.61 -11.87
N CYS A 291 4.28 13.37 -11.24
CA CYS A 291 5.00 14.37 -10.48
C CYS A 291 5.54 15.52 -11.38
N ASN A 292 6.16 15.16 -12.50
CA ASN A 292 6.69 16.13 -13.46
C ASN A 292 5.57 16.98 -14.06
N ASP A 293 4.48 16.38 -14.50
CA ASP A 293 3.33 17.06 -15.10
C ASP A 293 2.67 18.08 -14.14
N THR A 294 2.75 17.81 -12.84
CA THR A 294 2.22 18.70 -11.80
C THR A 294 3.21 19.80 -11.37
N GLY A 295 4.48 19.64 -11.68
CA GLY A 295 5.54 20.58 -11.31
C GLY A 295 6.16 20.31 -9.93
N PHE A 296 6.06 19.11 -9.40
CA PHE A 296 6.81 18.70 -8.22
C PHE A 296 8.30 18.54 -8.53
N ASP A 297 9.15 19.01 -7.63
CA ASP A 297 10.55 18.59 -7.55
C ASP A 297 10.63 17.24 -6.81
N VAL A 298 11.04 16.18 -7.49
CA VAL A 298 11.26 14.86 -6.87
C VAL A 298 12.62 14.89 -6.17
N LEU A 299 12.60 14.94 -4.84
CA LEU A 299 13.80 14.99 -4.00
C LEU A 299 14.44 13.62 -3.82
N ALA A 300 13.61 12.58 -3.67
CA ALA A 300 14.04 11.20 -3.54
C ALA A 300 12.94 10.24 -4.02
N LEU A 301 13.36 9.17 -4.65
CA LEU A 301 12.52 8.02 -4.95
C LEU A 301 13.32 6.76 -4.64
N CYS A 302 12.78 5.90 -3.79
CA CYS A 302 13.41 4.65 -3.43
C CYS A 302 12.45 3.50 -3.69
N ALA A 303 12.86 2.59 -4.55
CA ALA A 303 12.19 1.33 -4.79
C ALA A 303 12.96 0.23 -4.05
N TRP A 304 12.32 -0.38 -3.06
CA TRP A 304 12.90 -1.52 -2.35
C TRP A 304 12.82 -2.75 -3.23
N GLN A 305 13.96 -3.15 -3.75
CA GLN A 305 14.06 -4.27 -4.68
C GLN A 305 14.24 -5.57 -3.90
N ASP A 306 13.39 -6.55 -4.18
CA ASP A 306 13.64 -7.94 -3.78
C ASP A 306 14.26 -8.68 -4.96
N GLU A 307 15.59 -8.69 -5.02
CA GLU A 307 16.35 -9.34 -6.08
C GLU A 307 16.07 -10.85 -6.17
N SER A 308 15.57 -11.48 -5.11
CA SER A 308 15.18 -12.88 -5.16
C SER A 308 14.03 -13.13 -6.14
N ASN A 309 13.23 -12.10 -6.45
CA ASN A 309 12.17 -12.16 -7.45
C ASN A 309 12.70 -12.27 -8.89
N LEU A 310 13.94 -11.87 -9.16
CA LEU A 310 14.59 -12.06 -10.48
C LEU A 310 14.64 -13.54 -10.88
N ALA A 311 14.78 -14.45 -9.91
CA ALA A 311 14.78 -15.89 -10.17
C ALA A 311 13.42 -16.44 -10.64
N VAL A 312 12.35 -15.64 -10.55
CA VAL A 312 10.99 -16.00 -10.94
C VAL A 312 10.61 -15.41 -12.29
N ILE A 313 11.28 -14.31 -12.68
CA ILE A 313 10.95 -13.57 -13.90
C ILE A 313 11.71 -14.20 -15.07
N ASP A 314 10.96 -14.57 -16.12
CA ASP A 314 11.49 -14.97 -17.40
C ASP A 314 11.01 -14.02 -18.52
N HIS A 315 11.49 -14.25 -19.73
CA HIS A 315 11.07 -13.48 -20.91
C HIS A 315 9.56 -13.52 -21.13
N THR A 316 8.92 -14.67 -20.90
CA THR A 316 7.47 -14.86 -21.10
C THR A 316 6.67 -14.00 -20.11
N ILE A 317 7.05 -13.99 -18.84
CA ILE A 317 6.42 -13.17 -17.80
C ILE A 317 6.54 -11.69 -18.16
N MET A 318 7.74 -11.23 -18.53
CA MET A 318 7.97 -9.85 -18.93
C MET A 318 7.11 -9.44 -20.11
N GLU A 319 7.06 -10.25 -21.18
CA GLU A 319 6.27 -9.94 -22.38
C GLU A 319 4.76 -9.92 -22.09
N GLN A 320 4.27 -10.84 -21.27
CA GLN A 320 2.85 -10.85 -20.88
C GLN A 320 2.48 -9.63 -20.04
N CYS A 321 3.32 -9.24 -19.08
CA CYS A 321 3.11 -8.01 -18.33
C CYS A 321 3.12 -6.78 -19.25
N LYS A 322 4.08 -6.67 -20.18
CA LYS A 322 4.17 -5.57 -21.15
C LYS A 322 2.99 -5.47 -22.10
N LYS A 323 2.35 -6.59 -22.45
CA LYS A 323 1.11 -6.58 -23.25
C LYS A 323 -0.04 -5.84 -22.54
N LEU A 324 -0.09 -5.91 -21.21
CA LEU A 324 -1.08 -5.21 -20.41
C LEU A 324 -0.69 -3.75 -20.10
N LYS A 325 0.60 -3.52 -19.92
CA LYS A 325 1.14 -2.20 -19.56
C LYS A 325 2.52 -2.02 -20.19
N ALA A 326 2.58 -1.35 -21.33
CA ALA A 326 3.78 -1.29 -22.19
C ALA A 326 5.02 -0.68 -21.51
N ASN A 327 4.83 0.20 -20.52
CA ASN A 327 5.91 0.88 -19.82
C ASN A 327 6.40 0.17 -18.54
N ILE A 328 6.00 -1.09 -18.33
CA ILE A 328 6.52 -1.91 -17.22
C ILE A 328 8.01 -2.17 -17.41
N THR A 329 8.75 -2.06 -16.32
CA THR A 329 10.17 -2.39 -16.24
C THR A 329 10.41 -3.57 -15.27
N ILE A 330 11.64 -4.10 -15.27
CA ILE A 330 12.04 -5.09 -14.25
C ILE A 330 11.93 -4.48 -12.85
N GLU A 331 12.26 -3.20 -12.71
CA GLU A 331 12.16 -2.48 -11.43
C GLU A 331 10.74 -2.53 -10.87
N ASP A 332 9.69 -2.34 -11.69
CA ASP A 332 8.30 -2.47 -11.26
C ASP A 332 7.97 -3.87 -10.74
N LEU A 333 8.53 -4.92 -11.35
CA LEU A 333 8.25 -6.31 -10.99
C LEU A 333 8.95 -6.75 -9.70
N ILE A 334 10.14 -6.22 -9.40
CA ILE A 334 10.93 -6.61 -8.23
C ILE A 334 10.80 -5.69 -7.03
N SER A 335 10.04 -4.58 -7.15
CA SER A 335 9.91 -3.57 -6.09
C SER A 335 8.54 -3.67 -5.41
N PRO A 336 8.42 -4.46 -4.34
CA PRO A 336 7.14 -4.58 -3.62
C PRO A 336 6.77 -3.33 -2.83
N ARG A 337 7.73 -2.46 -2.54
CA ARG A 337 7.54 -1.24 -1.76
C ARG A 337 8.30 -0.09 -2.39
N ILE A 338 7.61 1.00 -2.60
CA ILE A 338 8.14 2.23 -3.20
C ILE A 338 7.79 3.40 -2.30
N TRP A 339 8.76 4.28 -2.02
CA TRP A 339 8.45 5.56 -1.44
C TRP A 339 9.04 6.70 -2.27
N ILE A 340 8.36 7.83 -2.25
CA ILE A 340 8.75 9.05 -2.95
C ILE A 340 8.60 10.24 -2.02
N LEU A 341 9.60 11.12 -2.04
CA LEU A 341 9.58 12.41 -1.38
C LEU A 341 9.68 13.51 -2.45
N MET A 342 8.73 14.43 -2.41
CA MET A 342 8.58 15.50 -3.39
C MET A 342 8.45 16.84 -2.68
N GLN A 343 8.81 17.91 -3.37
CA GLN A 343 8.62 19.28 -2.88
C GLN A 343 7.86 20.12 -3.91
N LYS A 344 6.94 20.92 -3.43
CA LYS A 344 6.36 22.00 -4.25
C LYS A 344 7.37 23.13 -4.34
N PRO A 345 7.84 23.55 -5.52
CA PRO A 345 8.78 24.62 -5.67
C PRO A 345 8.30 25.92 -5.00
N LYS A 346 9.26 26.73 -4.59
CA LYS A 346 8.98 28.12 -4.25
C LYS A 346 8.55 28.78 -5.55
N GLY A 347 7.31 29.25 -5.65
CA GLY A 347 6.86 29.98 -6.84
C GLY A 347 7.85 31.06 -7.24
N PRO A 348 7.75 31.58 -8.46
CA PRO A 348 8.59 32.70 -8.86
C PRO A 348 8.53 33.83 -7.82
N PRO A 349 9.66 34.51 -7.56
CA PRO A 349 9.74 35.56 -6.56
C PRO A 349 8.75 36.69 -6.80
#